data_29a8531c0b3f90085b06b6a19aa13f9b
#
_entry.id   29a8531c0b3f90085b06b6a19aa13f9b
#
_cell.length_a   1.000
_cell.length_b   1.000
_cell.length_c   1.000
_cell.angle_alpha   90.00
_cell.angle_beta   90.00
_cell.angle_gamma   90.00
#
_symmetry.space_group_name_H-M   'P 1'
#
loop_
_entity.id
_entity.type
_entity.pdbx_description
1 polymer ?
#
loop_
_entity_poly.entity_id
_entity_poly.type
_entity_poly.pdbx_seq_one_letter_code
_entity_poly.pdbx_strand_id
1 'polypeptide(L)'
;MAPLLFVRQALLAIGIVGGLSACGSHSDSPTFTASGYVADQGVMRLWRKDDYQQRPQVLMSVYSPYRGPGTVTTMYEYQNGELRQIKRTDADQDSIQLRFADDGTVSFMQRQLAMRREQLTGDEIALYQYQARRVLELSDALRAGKVKLIQGRWQQGVVQTCDGQSIKPGLDNNAEAWIARRARNSNQPVNIAWLDAPEGRELLLVANDDFCRWEPKEETL
;
A
#
# COMPACT_ATOMS: atom_id res chain seq x y z
N MET A 1 -83.00 14.30 40.30
CA MET A 1 -81.95 15.24 40.69
C MET A 1 -80.71 14.44 40.93
N ALA A 2 -79.82 14.45 39.95
CA ALA A 2 -78.54 13.79 40.02
C ALA A 2 -77.41 14.83 39.91
N PRO A 3 -76.31 14.70 40.59
CA PRO A 3 -75.12 15.33 40.08
C PRO A 3 -74.11 14.32 39.49
N LEU A 4 -73.62 14.68 38.35
CA LEU A 4 -72.53 14.02 37.58
C LEU A 4 -71.24 14.07 38.34
N LEU A 5 -70.56 12.91 38.44
CA LEU A 5 -69.17 12.77 38.87
C LEU A 5 -68.29 12.71 37.62
N PHE A 6 -67.48 13.73 37.46
CA PHE A 6 -66.41 13.76 36.46
C PHE A 6 -65.21 12.99 36.99
N VAL A 7 -64.88 11.86 36.36
CA VAL A 7 -63.59 11.14 36.54
C VAL A 7 -62.59 11.69 35.57
N ARG A 8 -61.56 12.39 36.04
CA ARG A 8 -60.35 12.81 35.27
C ARG A 8 -59.43 11.63 35.18
N GLN A 9 -59.34 11.07 34.02
CA GLN A 9 -58.22 10.16 33.66
C GLN A 9 -56.97 10.96 33.38
N ALA A 10 -55.93 10.81 34.21
CA ALA A 10 -54.58 11.31 33.97
C ALA A 10 -53.87 10.27 33.12
N LEU A 11 -53.58 10.60 31.86
CA LEU A 11 -52.70 9.84 30.97
C LEU A 11 -51.24 10.17 31.33
N LEU A 12 -50.54 9.21 31.95
CA LEU A 12 -49.08 9.23 32.11
C LEU A 12 -48.45 8.83 30.77
N ALA A 13 -47.89 9.80 30.06
CA ALA A 13 -47.02 9.55 28.92
C ALA A 13 -45.64 9.20 29.43
N ILE A 14 -45.26 7.93 29.39
CA ILE A 14 -43.92 7.44 29.64
C ILE A 14 -43.14 7.64 28.34
N GLY A 15 -42.33 8.70 28.26
CA GLY A 15 -41.38 8.93 27.17
C GLY A 15 -40.19 7.98 27.31
N ILE A 16 -40.12 6.97 26.46
CA ILE A 16 -38.93 6.13 26.29
C ILE A 16 -37.93 6.93 25.45
N VAL A 17 -37.00 7.56 26.12
CA VAL A 17 -35.79 8.12 25.44
C VAL A 17 -34.87 6.95 25.13
N GLY A 18 -35.03 6.37 23.94
CA GLY A 18 -34.12 5.41 23.38
C GLY A 18 -32.81 6.11 23.02
N GLY A 19 -31.80 6.06 23.90
CA GLY A 19 -30.45 6.48 23.59
C GLY A 19 -29.87 5.55 22.52
N LEU A 20 -29.80 6.02 21.27
CA LEU A 20 -28.97 5.43 20.22
C LEU A 20 -27.52 5.68 20.59
N SER A 21 -26.93 4.80 21.40
CA SER A 21 -25.48 4.69 21.53
C SER A 21 -24.97 4.12 20.24
N ALA A 22 -24.70 4.99 19.26
CA ALA A 22 -23.86 4.65 18.13
C ALA A 22 -22.45 4.42 18.68
N CYS A 23 -22.15 3.19 19.09
CA CYS A 23 -20.78 2.73 19.22
C CYS A 23 -20.18 2.75 17.81
N GLY A 24 -19.62 3.88 17.41
CA GLY A 24 -18.69 3.94 16.32
C GLY A 24 -17.48 3.09 16.73
N SER A 25 -17.43 1.84 16.28
CA SER A 25 -16.21 1.08 16.29
C SER A 25 -15.26 1.83 15.35
N HIS A 26 -14.44 2.71 15.91
CA HIS A 26 -13.21 3.13 15.25
C HIS A 26 -12.39 1.84 15.12
N SER A 27 -12.48 1.17 13.99
CA SER A 27 -11.45 0.22 13.63
C SER A 27 -10.21 1.07 13.37
N ASP A 28 -9.29 1.09 14.32
CA ASP A 28 -8.00 1.72 14.12
C ASP A 28 -7.38 1.08 12.89
N SER A 29 -7.34 1.82 11.79
CA SER A 29 -6.66 1.36 10.58
C SER A 29 -5.19 1.20 10.92
N PRO A 30 -4.54 0.11 10.50
CA PRO A 30 -3.13 -0.07 10.82
C PRO A 30 -2.30 1.09 10.30
N THR A 31 -1.31 1.51 11.08
CA THR A 31 -0.36 2.56 10.71
C THR A 31 0.65 2.11 9.66
N PHE A 32 0.85 0.80 9.52
CA PHE A 32 1.70 0.20 8.50
C PHE A 32 0.88 -0.73 7.61
N THR A 33 0.96 -0.51 6.30
CA THR A 33 0.23 -1.30 5.30
C THR A 33 1.11 -1.67 4.12
N ALA A 34 0.92 -2.87 3.59
CA ALA A 34 1.48 -3.33 2.33
C ALA A 34 0.34 -3.58 1.33
N SER A 35 0.47 -3.08 0.12
CA SER A 35 -0.51 -3.23 -0.96
C SER A 35 0.17 -3.27 -2.33
N GLY A 36 -0.57 -3.33 -3.41
CA GLY A 36 -0.01 -3.34 -4.75
C GLY A 36 -1.07 -3.38 -5.84
N TYR A 37 -0.62 -3.27 -7.07
CA TYR A 37 -1.48 -3.35 -8.24
C TYR A 37 -0.69 -3.71 -9.50
N VAL A 38 -1.39 -4.18 -10.51
CA VAL A 38 -0.86 -4.38 -11.86
C VAL A 38 -0.82 -3.03 -12.57
N ALA A 39 0.38 -2.63 -13.03
CA ALA A 39 0.58 -1.47 -13.89
C ALA A 39 0.71 -1.92 -15.36
N ASP A 40 0.63 -0.97 -16.31
CA ASP A 40 0.62 -1.29 -17.75
C ASP A 40 1.78 -2.18 -18.22
N GLN A 41 2.99 -1.95 -17.70
CA GLN A 41 4.20 -2.64 -18.14
C GLN A 41 4.91 -3.43 -17.03
N GLY A 42 4.23 -3.63 -15.90
CA GLY A 42 4.83 -4.28 -14.73
C GLY A 42 3.91 -4.32 -13.54
N VAL A 43 4.50 -4.46 -12.38
CA VAL A 43 3.81 -4.58 -11.11
C VAL A 43 4.32 -3.52 -10.14
N MET A 44 3.42 -2.90 -9.43
CA MET A 44 3.71 -1.95 -8.35
C MET A 44 3.40 -2.60 -7.00
N ARG A 45 4.39 -2.63 -6.13
CA ARG A 45 4.26 -3.02 -4.72
C ARG A 45 4.46 -1.79 -3.87
N LEU A 46 3.62 -1.59 -2.86
CA LEU A 46 3.55 -0.39 -2.05
C LEU A 46 3.60 -0.74 -0.58
N TRP A 47 4.43 -0.02 0.18
CA TRP A 47 4.43 -0.04 1.65
C TRP A 47 4.24 1.38 2.13
N ARG A 48 3.35 1.54 3.09
CA ARG A 48 2.96 2.84 3.61
C ARG A 48 2.97 2.84 5.13
N LYS A 49 3.53 3.91 5.69
CA LYS A 49 3.48 4.22 7.10
C LYS A 49 2.75 5.53 7.31
N ASP A 50 1.74 5.50 8.18
CA ASP A 50 0.95 6.66 8.57
C ASP A 50 1.27 7.05 10.03
N ASP A 51 0.96 8.29 10.38
CA ASP A 51 0.91 8.72 11.76
C ASP A 51 -0.39 8.27 12.45
N TYR A 52 -0.51 8.55 13.75
CA TYR A 52 -1.71 8.22 14.53
C TYR A 52 -2.98 8.95 14.06
N GLN A 53 -2.84 9.99 13.24
CA GLN A 53 -3.95 10.71 12.61
C GLN A 53 -4.25 10.19 11.20
N GLN A 54 -3.68 9.05 10.82
CA GLN A 54 -3.82 8.41 9.51
C GLN A 54 -3.32 9.27 8.34
N ARG A 55 -2.36 10.18 8.60
CA ARG A 55 -1.69 10.96 7.57
C ARG A 55 -0.41 10.23 7.12
N PRO A 56 -0.10 10.23 5.82
CA PRO A 56 1.10 9.57 5.32
C PRO A 56 2.36 10.21 5.92
N GLN A 57 3.27 9.38 6.40
CA GLN A 57 4.63 9.74 6.79
C GLN A 57 5.64 9.29 5.74
N VAL A 58 5.52 8.03 5.33
CA VAL A 58 6.38 7.45 4.29
C VAL A 58 5.54 6.55 3.40
N LEU A 59 5.77 6.63 2.11
CA LEU A 59 5.27 5.71 1.11
C LEU A 59 6.44 5.20 0.28
N MET A 60 6.68 3.91 0.29
CA MET A 60 7.68 3.25 -0.54
C MET A 60 6.99 2.50 -1.67
N SER A 61 7.45 2.70 -2.90
CA SER A 61 7.02 1.93 -4.06
C SER A 61 8.16 1.13 -4.64
N VAL A 62 7.87 -0.11 -5.06
CA VAL A 62 8.79 -0.98 -5.79
C VAL A 62 8.11 -1.40 -7.08
N TYR A 63 8.56 -0.84 -8.19
CA TYR A 63 8.10 -1.18 -9.52
C TYR A 63 8.97 -2.30 -10.11
N SER A 64 8.35 -3.36 -10.55
CA SER A 64 9.01 -4.49 -11.24
C SER A 64 8.42 -4.64 -12.63
N PRO A 65 9.19 -4.34 -13.70
CA PRO A 65 8.71 -4.49 -15.07
C PRO A 65 8.55 -5.96 -15.45
N TYR A 66 7.60 -6.27 -16.34
CA TYR A 66 7.43 -7.64 -16.89
C TYR A 66 8.56 -8.05 -17.81
N ARG A 67 9.23 -7.09 -18.42
CA ARG A 67 10.32 -7.32 -19.37
C ARG A 67 11.45 -6.33 -19.14
N GLY A 68 12.67 -6.79 -19.37
CA GLY A 68 13.87 -5.97 -19.22
C GLY A 68 14.40 -5.90 -17.79
N PRO A 69 15.58 -5.31 -17.63
CA PRO A 69 16.16 -5.08 -16.31
C PRO A 69 15.40 -3.95 -15.61
N GLY A 70 15.39 -3.99 -14.31
CA GLY A 70 15.18 -2.77 -13.60
C GLY A 70 14.00 -2.67 -12.68
N THR A 71 14.09 -3.37 -11.55
CA THR A 71 13.27 -2.98 -10.39
C THR A 71 13.66 -1.56 -9.98
N VAL A 72 12.67 -0.70 -9.84
CA VAL A 72 12.81 0.70 -9.42
C VAL A 72 12.18 0.86 -8.06
N THR A 73 12.95 1.40 -7.12
CA THR A 73 12.46 1.76 -5.78
C THR A 73 12.29 3.27 -5.69
N THR A 74 11.15 3.72 -5.20
CA THR A 74 10.92 5.13 -4.91
C THR A 74 10.36 5.29 -3.51
N MET A 75 10.97 6.19 -2.74
CA MET A 75 10.53 6.55 -1.41
C MET A 75 10.00 7.98 -1.44
N TYR A 76 8.81 8.18 -0.89
CA TYR A 76 8.15 9.47 -0.73
C TYR A 76 8.01 9.74 0.76
N GLU A 77 8.60 10.83 1.22
CA GLU A 77 8.53 11.25 2.63
C GLU A 77 7.59 12.45 2.75
N TYR A 78 6.72 12.41 3.75
CA TYR A 78 5.71 13.43 4.00
C TYR A 78 5.87 14.00 5.41
N GLN A 79 5.49 15.24 5.58
CA GLN A 79 5.38 15.88 6.89
C GLN A 79 4.06 16.64 6.95
N ASN A 80 3.24 16.35 7.94
CA ASN A 80 1.89 16.90 8.07
C ASN A 80 0.99 16.68 6.83
N GLY A 81 1.21 15.57 6.09
CA GLY A 81 0.51 15.26 4.86
C GLY A 81 1.08 15.89 3.58
N GLU A 82 2.08 16.78 3.71
CA GLU A 82 2.72 17.43 2.57
C GLU A 82 3.99 16.69 2.15
N LEU A 83 4.18 16.54 0.83
CA LEU A 83 5.36 15.90 0.26
C LEU A 83 6.63 16.74 0.55
N ARG A 84 7.62 16.10 1.18
CA ARG A 84 8.90 16.73 1.55
C ARG A 84 10.08 16.19 0.78
N GLN A 85 10.05 14.92 0.43
CA GLN A 85 11.17 14.31 -0.27
C GLN A 85 10.71 13.19 -1.20
N ILE A 86 11.40 13.08 -2.34
CA ILE A 86 11.36 11.93 -3.22
C ILE A 86 12.78 11.41 -3.38
N LYS A 87 12.98 10.12 -3.11
CA LYS A 87 14.21 9.39 -3.42
C LYS A 87 13.86 8.23 -4.33
N ARG A 88 14.47 8.17 -5.50
CA ARG A 88 14.29 7.08 -6.46
C ARG A 88 15.64 6.45 -6.78
N THR A 89 15.67 5.14 -6.83
CA THR A 89 16.85 4.35 -7.25
C THR A 89 16.39 3.28 -8.22
N ASP A 90 17.06 3.14 -9.32
CA ASP A 90 16.84 2.09 -10.30
C ASP A 90 17.84 0.93 -10.17
N ALA A 91 17.75 -0.05 -11.06
CA ALA A 91 18.59 -1.24 -11.02
C ALA A 91 20.06 -0.95 -11.28
N ASP A 92 20.36 0.08 -12.05
CA ASP A 92 21.74 0.49 -12.39
C ASP A 92 22.35 1.39 -11.31
N GLN A 93 21.64 1.55 -10.17
CA GLN A 93 21.99 2.44 -9.05
C GLN A 93 21.97 3.92 -9.40
N ASP A 94 21.43 4.29 -10.55
CA ASP A 94 21.13 5.67 -10.83
C ASP A 94 20.06 6.16 -9.84
N SER A 95 20.27 7.34 -9.29
CA SER A 95 19.38 7.84 -8.24
C SER A 95 18.96 9.28 -8.49
N ILE A 96 17.75 9.58 -8.00
CA ILE A 96 17.16 10.92 -8.02
C ILE A 96 16.77 11.28 -6.60
N GLN A 97 17.11 12.49 -6.21
CA GLN A 97 16.68 13.07 -4.96
C GLN A 97 16.08 14.46 -5.20
N LEU A 98 14.85 14.63 -4.73
CA LEU A 98 14.15 15.91 -4.68
C LEU A 98 13.77 16.20 -3.24
N ARG A 99 13.93 17.47 -2.80
CA ARG A 99 13.40 17.96 -1.53
C ARG A 99 12.57 19.21 -1.78
N PHE A 100 11.52 19.36 -0.99
CA PHE A 100 10.58 20.46 -1.08
C PHE A 100 10.57 21.26 0.22
N ALA A 101 10.51 22.58 0.10
CA ALA A 101 10.29 23.50 1.21
C ALA A 101 8.82 23.45 1.68
N ASP A 102 8.49 24.17 2.74
CA ASP A 102 7.14 24.21 3.30
C ASP A 102 6.10 24.80 2.34
N ASP A 103 6.53 25.68 1.46
CA ASP A 103 5.70 26.27 0.40
C ASP A 103 5.57 25.39 -0.86
N GLY A 104 6.14 24.17 -0.84
CA GLY A 104 6.13 23.23 -1.96
C GLY A 104 7.16 23.52 -3.06
N THR A 105 7.97 24.58 -2.92
CA THR A 105 9.06 24.84 -3.86
C THR A 105 10.20 23.85 -3.70
N VAL A 106 10.96 23.62 -4.78
CA VAL A 106 12.12 22.71 -4.75
C VAL A 106 13.27 23.39 -3.99
N SER A 107 13.66 22.80 -2.86
CA SER A 107 14.82 23.25 -2.06
C SER A 107 16.11 22.50 -2.40
N PHE A 108 16.00 21.30 -2.97
CA PHE A 108 17.14 20.49 -3.42
C PHE A 108 16.75 19.57 -4.56
N MET A 109 17.62 19.42 -5.56
CA MET A 109 17.46 18.46 -6.63
C MET A 109 18.82 17.90 -7.06
N GLN A 110 18.84 16.60 -7.32
CA GLN A 110 20.03 15.92 -7.86
C GLN A 110 19.60 14.66 -8.58
N ARG A 111 20.19 14.44 -9.77
CA ARG A 111 20.27 13.13 -10.43
C ARG A 111 21.71 12.66 -10.37
N GLN A 112 21.92 11.50 -9.77
CA GLN A 112 23.22 10.83 -9.73
C GLN A 112 23.19 9.69 -10.75
N LEU A 113 24.02 9.80 -11.76
CA LEU A 113 24.32 8.75 -12.73
C LEU A 113 25.68 8.12 -12.37
N ALA A 114 26.00 6.97 -12.96
CA ALA A 114 27.24 6.24 -12.66
C ALA A 114 28.50 7.12 -12.69
N MET A 115 28.59 8.06 -13.64
CA MET A 115 29.80 8.87 -13.87
C MET A 115 29.58 10.37 -13.68
N ARG A 116 28.37 10.86 -13.44
CA ARG A 116 28.07 12.29 -13.40
C ARG A 116 26.86 12.63 -12.54
N ARG A 117 26.78 13.91 -12.16
CA ARG A 117 25.61 14.49 -11.51
C ARG A 117 24.94 15.47 -12.44
N GLU A 118 23.63 15.48 -12.43
CA GLU A 118 22.80 16.35 -13.27
C GLU A 118 21.73 17.04 -12.42
N GLN A 119 21.23 18.16 -12.94
CA GLN A 119 20.02 18.79 -12.44
C GLN A 119 18.81 18.25 -13.21
N LEU A 120 17.66 18.28 -12.58
CA LEU A 120 16.39 17.97 -13.21
C LEU A 120 15.80 19.22 -13.84
N THR A 121 15.13 19.05 -14.96
CA THR A 121 14.33 20.11 -15.58
C THR A 121 13.03 20.37 -14.79
N GLY A 122 12.40 21.52 -15.01
CA GLY A 122 11.11 21.83 -14.39
C GLY A 122 10.03 20.80 -14.72
N ASP A 123 9.99 20.31 -15.97
CA ASP A 123 9.03 19.30 -16.42
C ASP A 123 9.25 17.95 -15.73
N GLU A 124 10.49 17.53 -15.56
CA GLU A 124 10.83 16.30 -14.81
C GLU A 124 10.42 16.41 -13.34
N ILE A 125 10.65 17.56 -12.72
CA ILE A 125 10.21 17.81 -11.32
C ILE A 125 8.68 17.73 -11.23
N ALA A 126 7.96 18.39 -12.14
CA ALA A 126 6.50 18.34 -12.18
C ALA A 126 5.98 16.91 -12.38
N LEU A 127 6.65 16.11 -13.21
CA LEU A 127 6.32 14.70 -13.41
C LEU A 127 6.50 13.89 -12.12
N TYR A 128 7.60 14.07 -11.37
CA TYR A 128 7.81 13.40 -10.08
C TYR A 128 6.77 13.79 -9.03
N GLN A 129 6.40 15.07 -8.96
CA GLN A 129 5.34 15.53 -8.07
C GLN A 129 3.98 14.93 -8.46
N TYR A 130 3.67 14.87 -9.76
CA TYR A 130 2.46 14.21 -10.24
C TYR A 130 2.44 12.72 -9.88
N GLN A 131 3.55 11.99 -10.11
CA GLN A 131 3.67 10.58 -9.75
C GLN A 131 3.49 10.36 -8.24
N ALA A 132 4.07 11.21 -7.40
CA ALA A 132 3.90 11.13 -5.95
C ALA A 132 2.42 11.25 -5.54
N ARG A 133 1.67 12.22 -6.10
CA ARG A 133 0.23 12.35 -5.85
C ARG A 133 -0.55 11.11 -6.32
N ARG A 134 -0.26 10.62 -7.54
CA ARG A 134 -0.95 9.44 -8.08
C ARG A 134 -0.72 8.18 -7.25
N VAL A 135 0.51 7.95 -6.80
CA VAL A 135 0.83 6.77 -5.98
C VAL A 135 0.18 6.88 -4.59
N LEU A 136 0.11 8.08 -4.02
CA LEU A 136 -0.60 8.32 -2.76
C LEU A 136 -2.11 8.06 -2.90
N GLU A 137 -2.76 8.63 -3.92
CA GLU A 137 -4.19 8.39 -4.23
C GLU A 137 -4.50 6.90 -4.41
N LEU A 138 -3.65 6.18 -5.16
CA LEU A 138 -3.80 4.74 -5.36
C LEU A 138 -3.62 3.98 -4.04
N SER A 139 -2.65 4.37 -3.22
CA SER A 139 -2.46 3.76 -1.91
C SER A 139 -3.66 3.99 -0.97
N ASP A 140 -4.31 5.15 -1.02
CA ASP A 140 -5.55 5.44 -0.29
C ASP A 140 -6.69 4.53 -0.75
N ALA A 141 -6.87 4.38 -2.06
CA ALA A 141 -7.89 3.50 -2.64
C ALA A 141 -7.68 2.03 -2.28
N LEU A 142 -6.44 1.54 -2.39
CA LEU A 142 -6.08 0.16 -2.02
C LEU A 142 -6.30 -0.11 -0.53
N ARG A 143 -5.96 0.84 0.34
CA ARG A 143 -6.22 0.76 1.77
C ARG A 143 -7.72 0.74 2.08
N ALA A 144 -8.50 1.61 1.45
CA ALA A 144 -9.96 1.61 1.59
C ALA A 144 -10.58 0.30 1.12
N GLY A 145 -10.07 -0.30 0.04
CA GLY A 145 -10.43 -1.63 -0.47
C GLY A 145 -9.87 -2.79 0.37
N LYS A 146 -9.10 -2.51 1.44
CA LYS A 146 -8.46 -3.54 2.28
C LYS A 146 -7.58 -4.51 1.50
N VAL A 147 -6.99 -4.05 0.41
CA VAL A 147 -6.07 -4.83 -0.42
C VAL A 147 -4.74 -4.98 0.31
N LYS A 148 -4.32 -6.20 0.56
CA LYS A 148 -3.07 -6.54 1.24
C LYS A 148 -2.11 -7.24 0.28
N LEU A 149 -0.87 -6.77 0.24
CA LEU A 149 0.22 -7.46 -0.43
C LEU A 149 0.82 -8.50 0.52
N ILE A 150 0.98 -9.72 0.02
CA ILE A 150 1.73 -10.79 0.70
C ILE A 150 2.73 -11.34 -0.31
N GLN A 151 3.95 -11.59 0.13
CA GLN A 151 5.00 -12.11 -0.74
C GLN A 151 5.96 -13.03 -0.01
N GLY A 152 6.67 -13.85 -0.76
CA GLY A 152 7.62 -14.78 -0.23
C GLY A 152 8.05 -15.86 -1.20
N ARG A 153 8.80 -16.83 -0.69
CA ARG A 153 9.38 -17.93 -1.45
C ARG A 153 8.38 -19.08 -1.57
N TRP A 154 8.11 -19.49 -2.80
CA TRP A 154 7.26 -20.64 -3.10
C TRP A 154 7.99 -21.97 -2.89
N GLN A 155 7.36 -22.89 -2.16
CA GLN A 155 7.85 -24.24 -1.91
C GLN A 155 6.66 -25.24 -1.94
N GLN A 156 6.47 -25.93 -3.06
CA GLN A 156 5.49 -27.02 -3.19
C GLN A 156 4.07 -26.70 -2.71
N GLY A 157 3.54 -25.54 -3.08
CA GLY A 157 2.19 -25.12 -2.71
C GLY A 157 2.08 -24.33 -1.41
N VAL A 158 3.22 -24.11 -0.72
CA VAL A 158 3.31 -23.27 0.47
C VAL A 158 4.25 -22.11 0.18
N VAL A 159 3.99 -20.96 0.75
CA VAL A 159 4.87 -19.79 0.69
C VAL A 159 5.47 -19.53 2.06
N GLN A 160 6.78 -19.48 2.09
CA GLN A 160 7.52 -18.90 3.21
C GLN A 160 7.52 -17.39 3.01
N THR A 161 6.74 -16.67 3.80
CA THR A 161 6.63 -15.21 3.72
C THR A 161 7.89 -14.51 4.24
N CYS A 162 8.03 -13.23 3.94
CA CYS A 162 9.21 -12.46 4.34
C CYS A 162 9.33 -12.29 5.87
N ASP A 163 8.23 -12.37 6.59
CA ASP A 163 8.19 -12.40 8.06
C ASP A 163 8.37 -13.80 8.68
N GLY A 164 8.64 -14.82 7.82
CA GLY A 164 8.94 -16.19 8.26
C GLY A 164 7.74 -17.09 8.47
N GLN A 165 6.54 -16.67 8.15
CA GLN A 165 5.34 -17.51 8.23
C GLN A 165 5.27 -18.48 7.05
N SER A 166 4.62 -19.65 7.25
CA SER A 166 4.32 -20.60 6.18
C SER A 166 2.84 -20.56 5.86
N ILE A 167 2.49 -20.07 4.68
CA ILE A 167 1.10 -19.81 4.26
C ILE A 167 0.78 -20.57 2.97
N LYS A 168 -0.41 -21.18 2.89
CA LYS A 168 -1.00 -21.57 1.60
C LYS A 168 -1.69 -20.36 1.00
N PRO A 169 -1.27 -19.87 -0.17
CA PRO A 169 -1.80 -18.62 -0.71
C PRO A 169 -3.28 -18.71 -1.10
N GLY A 170 -3.81 -19.92 -1.37
CA GLY A 170 -5.22 -20.14 -1.75
C GLY A 170 -5.60 -19.38 -3.02
N LEU A 171 -4.70 -19.36 -3.99
CA LEU A 171 -4.92 -18.82 -5.33
C LEU A 171 -5.80 -19.77 -6.14
N ASP A 172 -6.29 -19.31 -7.28
CA ASP A 172 -7.02 -20.18 -8.19
C ASP A 172 -6.11 -21.27 -8.83
N ASN A 173 -6.73 -22.32 -9.36
CA ASN A 173 -6.01 -23.44 -9.93
C ASN A 173 -5.09 -23.08 -11.11
N ASN A 174 -5.42 -22.03 -11.87
CA ASN A 174 -4.61 -21.58 -13.01
C ASN A 174 -3.33 -20.91 -12.52
N ALA A 175 -3.45 -20.02 -11.53
CA ALA A 175 -2.32 -19.36 -10.89
C ALA A 175 -1.38 -20.38 -10.23
N GLU A 176 -1.93 -21.33 -9.45
CA GLU A 176 -1.13 -22.38 -8.81
C GLU A 176 -0.42 -23.28 -9.84
N ALA A 177 -1.11 -23.70 -10.89
CA ALA A 177 -0.52 -24.50 -11.97
C ALA A 177 0.60 -23.72 -12.70
N TRP A 178 0.40 -22.42 -12.91
CA TRP A 178 1.40 -21.57 -13.54
C TRP A 178 2.66 -21.41 -12.67
N ILE A 179 2.50 -21.15 -11.37
CA ILE A 179 3.60 -21.07 -10.41
C ILE A 179 4.36 -22.40 -10.36
N ALA A 180 3.64 -23.52 -10.23
CA ALA A 180 4.25 -24.84 -10.18
C ALA A 180 5.02 -25.19 -11.46
N ARG A 181 4.49 -24.81 -12.63
CA ARG A 181 5.20 -24.96 -13.92
C ARG A 181 6.45 -24.12 -13.95
N ARG A 182 6.39 -22.85 -13.53
CA ARG A 182 7.54 -21.95 -13.44
C ARG A 182 8.61 -22.53 -12.51
N ALA A 183 8.22 -23.05 -11.36
CA ALA A 183 9.11 -23.64 -10.38
C ALA A 183 9.82 -24.91 -10.91
N ARG A 184 9.11 -25.75 -11.65
CA ARG A 184 9.72 -26.96 -12.29
C ARG A 184 10.73 -26.60 -13.38
N ASN A 185 10.52 -25.49 -14.08
CA ASN A 185 11.37 -25.05 -15.19
C ASN A 185 12.48 -24.10 -14.75
N SER A 186 12.64 -23.86 -13.46
CA SER A 186 13.66 -22.97 -12.91
C SER A 186 14.63 -23.74 -12.05
N ASN A 187 15.93 -23.45 -12.24
CA ASN A 187 17.02 -23.93 -11.37
C ASN A 187 17.22 -23.03 -10.13
N GLN A 188 16.46 -21.95 -10.04
CA GLN A 188 16.51 -20.99 -8.94
C GLN A 188 15.22 -20.97 -8.15
N PRO A 189 15.25 -20.59 -6.88
CA PRO A 189 14.04 -20.41 -6.10
C PRO A 189 13.06 -19.48 -6.81
N VAL A 190 11.77 -19.81 -6.71
CA VAL A 190 10.70 -18.98 -7.23
C VAL A 190 10.06 -18.23 -6.07
N ASN A 191 9.95 -16.93 -6.21
CA ASN A 191 9.21 -16.06 -5.30
C ASN A 191 7.91 -15.63 -5.94
N ILE A 192 6.87 -15.47 -5.13
CA ILE A 192 5.58 -14.96 -5.56
C ILE A 192 5.15 -13.78 -4.69
N ALA A 193 4.37 -12.90 -5.29
CA ALA A 193 3.62 -11.88 -4.60
C ALA A 193 2.16 -11.99 -5.04
N TRP A 194 1.23 -11.84 -4.11
CA TRP A 194 -0.21 -11.83 -4.40
C TRP A 194 -0.92 -10.77 -3.57
N LEU A 195 -2.09 -10.40 -4.03
CA LEU A 195 -3.00 -9.52 -3.33
C LEU A 195 -4.08 -10.36 -2.63
N ASP A 196 -4.37 -10.01 -1.40
CA ASP A 196 -5.47 -10.55 -0.59
C ASP A 196 -6.45 -9.42 -0.27
N ALA A 197 -7.68 -9.53 -0.78
CA ALA A 197 -8.72 -8.53 -0.64
C ALA A 197 -10.06 -9.22 -0.31
N PRO A 198 -11.07 -8.47 0.18
CA PRO A 198 -12.40 -9.03 0.45
C PRO A 198 -13.04 -9.72 -0.76
N GLU A 199 -12.73 -9.27 -1.96
CA GLU A 199 -13.23 -9.82 -3.23
C GLU A 199 -12.52 -11.12 -3.64
N GLY A 200 -11.36 -11.42 -3.06
CA GLY A 200 -10.59 -12.61 -3.38
C GLY A 200 -9.08 -12.38 -3.38
N ARG A 201 -8.38 -13.36 -3.97
CA ARG A 201 -6.91 -13.36 -4.06
C ARG A 201 -6.47 -13.35 -5.50
N GLU A 202 -5.51 -12.52 -5.81
CA GLU A 202 -4.96 -12.37 -7.15
C GLU A 202 -3.44 -12.49 -7.15
N LEU A 203 -2.91 -13.35 -8.03
CA LEU A 203 -1.47 -13.47 -8.22
C LEU A 203 -0.93 -12.22 -8.91
N LEU A 204 -0.03 -11.52 -8.25
CA LEU A 204 0.53 -10.26 -8.72
C LEU A 204 1.83 -10.46 -9.51
N LEU A 205 2.76 -11.27 -8.98
CA LEU A 205 4.10 -11.43 -9.56
C LEU A 205 4.67 -12.81 -9.25
N VAL A 206 5.41 -13.37 -10.22
CA VAL A 206 6.23 -14.58 -10.05
C VAL A 206 7.58 -14.34 -10.69
N ALA A 207 8.65 -14.45 -9.92
CA ALA A 207 10.01 -14.27 -10.41
C ALA A 207 11.02 -15.12 -9.61
N ASN A 208 12.26 -15.14 -10.10
CA ASN A 208 13.38 -15.75 -9.38
C ASN A 208 14.10 -14.74 -8.47
N ASP A 209 13.71 -13.46 -8.52
CA ASP A 209 14.25 -12.43 -7.67
C ASP A 209 13.78 -12.58 -6.22
N ASP A 210 14.62 -12.30 -5.26
CA ASP A 210 14.26 -12.31 -3.85
C ASP A 210 13.41 -11.08 -3.51
N PHE A 211 12.09 -11.28 -3.36
CA PHE A 211 11.18 -10.18 -3.05
C PHE A 211 11.35 -9.65 -1.65
N CYS A 212 11.84 -10.46 -0.71
CA CYS A 212 11.99 -10.07 0.68
C CYS A 212 13.07 -9.01 0.88
N ARG A 213 14.05 -8.91 -0.02
CA ARG A 213 15.04 -7.83 0.03
C ARG A 213 14.45 -6.43 -0.16
N TRP A 214 13.25 -6.36 -0.75
CA TRP A 214 12.55 -5.10 -1.01
C TRP A 214 11.48 -4.78 0.04
N GLU A 215 11.16 -5.74 0.90
CA GLU A 215 10.11 -5.57 1.90
C GLU A 215 10.64 -4.83 3.13
N PRO A 216 10.21 -3.58 3.35
CA PRO A 216 10.59 -2.86 4.55
C PRO A 216 9.80 -3.40 5.74
N LYS A 217 10.38 -3.26 6.92
CA LYS A 217 9.64 -3.41 8.18
C LYS A 217 9.12 -2.05 8.63
N GLU A 218 8.10 -2.05 9.48
CA GLU A 218 7.54 -0.82 10.03
C GLU A 218 8.59 0.07 10.70
N GLU A 219 9.57 -0.55 11.36
CA GLU A 219 10.65 0.17 12.06
C GLU A 219 11.69 0.75 11.10
N THR A 220 11.76 0.24 9.87
CA THR A 220 12.77 0.65 8.86
C THR A 220 12.21 1.54 7.77
N LEU A 221 10.87 1.72 7.74
CA LEU A 221 10.18 2.60 6.81
C LEU A 221 9.97 4.01 7.39
#